data_cbc5d22ab2dc94489c80e6d432d32aee
#
_entry.id   cbc5d22ab2dc94489c80e6d432d32aee
#
_cell.length_a   1.000
_cell.length_b   1.000
_cell.length_c   1.000
_cell.angle_alpha   90.00
_cell.angle_beta   90.00
_cell.angle_gamma   90.00
#
_symmetry.space_group_name_H-M   'P 1'
#
loop_
_entity.id
_entity.type
_entity.pdbx_description
1 polymer ?
#
loop_
_entity_poly.entity_id
_entity_poly.type
_entity_poly.pdbx_seq_one_letter_code
_entity_poly.pdbx_strand_id
1 'polypeptide(L)'
;MLRCMDERGGIGVYARNIVEELLRLDHDNQYVLFFRTPKHAGRYAGFPNATARVLPSANRAWWDQVVIPRALRREGIDLIFNPKFTLPLVGKAKGVMVVHGADWFLPGYERLYAPLDRLYMRVMMPLYFRRASAVISASEFSTQGFLEHLRASQGKLRTIHYCGNRIFRPIDDGGEVERVLAKYGLRKPFLLTAIHYDSGRKNFANMAKAYAIARRRGISHTFVVCGREVERYATELPLREMGIEKDVLFQGWIEQEDMPALFNAADLYLYPTRLEGFPIPITEALACGCPIVTSKGGVFPEAAGEAAVYVDPEDPEDIASGICRVVGDRELRGTLRQRGLERAKSFTWEKCAALTLALFESLLTL
;
A
#
# COMPACT_ATOMS: atom_id res chain seq x y z
N MET A 1 -8.12 -9.83 -14.56
CA MET A 1 -8.74 -10.60 -13.44
C MET A 1 -8.92 -9.69 -12.23
N LEU A 2 -10.14 -9.34 -11.85
CA LEU A 2 -10.38 -8.22 -10.90
C LEU A 2 -11.05 -8.65 -9.57
N ARG A 3 -10.86 -9.89 -9.15
CA ARG A 3 -11.42 -10.37 -7.87
C ARG A 3 -10.84 -9.68 -6.62
N CYS A 4 -9.67 -9.07 -6.72
CA CYS A 4 -9.03 -8.35 -5.63
C CYS A 4 -9.58 -6.92 -5.41
N MET A 5 -10.44 -6.40 -6.28
CA MET A 5 -11.07 -5.09 -6.10
C MET A 5 -11.96 -5.00 -4.86
N ASP A 6 -12.48 -6.14 -4.39
CA ASP A 6 -13.26 -6.20 -3.15
C ASP A 6 -12.39 -6.02 -1.88
N GLU A 7 -11.06 -6.13 -2.00
CA GLU A 7 -10.14 -5.97 -0.88
C GLU A 7 -10.06 -4.50 -0.46
N ARG A 8 -10.24 -4.23 0.84
CA ARG A 8 -10.20 -2.87 1.41
C ARG A 8 -8.78 -2.35 1.64
N GLY A 9 -7.75 -3.20 1.53
CA GLY A 9 -6.34 -2.83 1.71
C GLY A 9 -5.68 -2.30 0.45
N GLY A 10 -4.36 -2.08 0.51
CA GLY A 10 -3.53 -1.51 -0.57
C GLY A 10 -3.67 -2.24 -1.91
N ILE A 11 -3.85 -3.56 -1.92
CA ILE A 11 -4.07 -4.34 -3.16
C ILE A 11 -5.36 -3.91 -3.87
N GLY A 12 -6.45 -3.71 -3.12
CA GLY A 12 -7.70 -3.24 -3.70
C GLY A 12 -7.61 -1.80 -4.20
N VAL A 13 -6.88 -0.93 -3.50
CA VAL A 13 -6.57 0.44 -3.93
C VAL A 13 -5.79 0.40 -5.25
N TYR A 14 -4.72 -0.39 -5.30
CA TYR A 14 -3.94 -0.59 -6.53
C TYR A 14 -4.82 -1.06 -7.69
N ALA A 15 -5.59 -2.13 -7.49
CA ALA A 15 -6.40 -2.72 -8.55
C ALA A 15 -7.44 -1.75 -9.15
N ARG A 16 -8.07 -0.94 -8.31
CA ARG A 16 -9.06 0.06 -8.76
C ARG A 16 -8.42 1.19 -9.56
N ASN A 17 -7.32 1.74 -9.05
CA ASN A 17 -6.68 2.89 -9.69
C ASN A 17 -5.95 2.51 -10.98
N ILE A 18 -5.18 1.40 -10.99
CA ILE A 18 -4.44 1.00 -12.19
C ILE A 18 -5.38 0.67 -13.36
N VAL A 19 -6.50 -0.01 -13.09
CA VAL A 19 -7.46 -0.33 -14.17
C VAL A 19 -8.10 0.95 -14.72
N GLU A 20 -8.49 1.88 -13.86
CA GLU A 20 -9.08 3.15 -14.29
C GLU A 20 -8.11 3.97 -15.14
N GLU A 21 -6.83 4.04 -14.74
CA GLU A 21 -5.82 4.77 -15.50
C GLU A 21 -5.46 4.10 -16.82
N LEU A 22 -5.35 2.77 -16.87
CA LEU A 22 -5.15 2.03 -18.11
C LEU A 22 -6.28 2.32 -19.11
N LEU A 23 -7.53 2.29 -18.65
CA LEU A 23 -8.68 2.59 -19.51
C LEU A 23 -8.73 4.04 -19.99
N ARG A 24 -8.16 4.99 -19.22
CA ARG A 24 -8.07 6.40 -19.62
C ARG A 24 -6.95 6.67 -20.61
N LEU A 25 -5.82 5.99 -20.47
CA LEU A 25 -4.63 6.24 -21.29
C LEU A 25 -4.62 5.46 -22.59
N ASP A 26 -5.18 4.27 -22.60
CA ASP A 26 -5.14 3.36 -23.75
C ASP A 26 -6.41 3.47 -24.55
N HIS A 27 -6.28 3.90 -25.80
CA HIS A 27 -7.39 4.02 -26.76
C HIS A 27 -7.34 2.97 -27.87
N ASP A 28 -6.26 2.19 -27.95
CA ASP A 28 -6.01 1.25 -29.04
C ASP A 28 -6.44 -0.17 -28.68
N ASN A 29 -6.40 -0.54 -27.42
CA ASN A 29 -6.75 -1.87 -26.97
C ASN A 29 -8.18 -1.96 -26.40
N GLN A 30 -8.74 -3.18 -26.48
CA GLN A 30 -10.04 -3.51 -25.88
C GLN A 30 -9.82 -4.31 -24.59
N TYR A 31 -10.48 -3.90 -23.51
CA TYR A 31 -10.34 -4.49 -22.20
C TYR A 31 -11.56 -5.33 -21.82
N VAL A 32 -11.37 -6.59 -21.50
CA VAL A 32 -12.41 -7.44 -20.92
C VAL A 32 -12.15 -7.59 -19.42
N LEU A 33 -13.00 -6.97 -18.60
CA LEU A 33 -12.87 -6.90 -17.16
C LEU A 33 -13.61 -8.06 -16.48
N PHE A 34 -12.88 -9.06 -16.00
CA PHE A 34 -13.48 -10.24 -15.35
C PHE A 34 -13.66 -10.01 -13.85
N PHE A 35 -14.91 -10.03 -13.38
CA PHE A 35 -15.31 -9.92 -11.98
C PHE A 35 -15.87 -11.25 -11.48
N ARG A 36 -15.64 -11.56 -10.20
CA ARG A 36 -16.28 -12.70 -9.54
C ARG A 36 -17.67 -12.36 -8.98
N THR A 37 -17.88 -11.08 -8.62
CA THR A 37 -19.13 -10.53 -8.12
C THR A 37 -19.55 -9.28 -8.91
N PRO A 38 -20.83 -8.89 -8.93
CA PRO A 38 -21.27 -7.72 -9.70
C PRO A 38 -20.89 -6.38 -9.05
N LYS A 39 -20.38 -6.37 -7.82
CA LYS A 39 -20.16 -5.18 -6.99
C LYS A 39 -19.45 -4.01 -7.69
N HIS A 40 -18.44 -4.31 -8.51
CA HIS A 40 -17.63 -3.29 -9.19
C HIS A 40 -17.83 -3.29 -10.71
N ALA A 41 -18.68 -4.14 -11.25
CA ALA A 41 -18.84 -4.29 -12.70
C ALA A 41 -19.36 -3.01 -13.38
N GLY A 42 -20.24 -2.26 -12.72
CA GLY A 42 -20.80 -1.02 -13.23
C GLY A 42 -19.83 0.19 -13.17
N ARG A 43 -18.74 0.11 -12.40
CA ARG A 43 -17.79 1.21 -12.21
C ARG A 43 -17.18 1.70 -13.52
N TYR A 44 -17.01 0.80 -14.47
CA TYR A 44 -16.30 1.05 -15.73
C TYR A 44 -17.21 1.16 -16.95
N ALA A 45 -18.53 1.29 -16.74
CA ALA A 45 -19.50 1.38 -17.83
C ALA A 45 -19.34 2.63 -18.73
N GLY A 46 -18.70 3.69 -18.22
CA GLY A 46 -18.41 4.90 -18.98
C GLY A 46 -17.18 4.83 -19.89
N PHE A 47 -16.41 3.73 -19.88
CA PHE A 47 -15.22 3.58 -20.72
C PHE A 47 -15.57 2.78 -21.99
N PRO A 48 -15.44 3.39 -23.21
CA PRO A 48 -15.84 2.74 -24.46
C PRO A 48 -14.96 1.54 -24.84
N ASN A 49 -13.72 1.51 -24.32
CA ASN A 49 -12.73 0.44 -24.50
C ASN A 49 -12.84 -0.67 -23.45
N ALA A 50 -13.87 -0.68 -22.59
CA ALA A 50 -14.02 -1.64 -21.51
C ALA A 50 -15.32 -2.44 -21.58
N THR A 51 -15.24 -3.75 -21.45
CA THR A 51 -16.39 -4.64 -21.32
C THR A 51 -16.32 -5.45 -20.05
N ALA A 52 -17.32 -5.30 -19.15
CA ALA A 52 -17.38 -6.05 -17.91
C ALA A 52 -18.03 -7.45 -18.12
N ARG A 53 -17.45 -8.47 -17.50
CA ARG A 53 -17.97 -9.83 -17.45
C ARG A 53 -18.01 -10.33 -16.01
N VAL A 54 -19.19 -10.59 -15.49
CA VAL A 54 -19.36 -11.20 -14.17
C VAL A 54 -19.40 -12.71 -14.32
N LEU A 55 -18.45 -13.40 -13.71
CA LEU A 55 -18.28 -14.86 -13.78
C LEU A 55 -18.34 -15.41 -12.34
N PRO A 56 -19.54 -15.74 -11.82
CA PRO A 56 -19.72 -16.17 -10.44
C PRO A 56 -18.98 -17.48 -10.14
N SER A 57 -18.36 -17.56 -8.95
CA SER A 57 -17.81 -18.80 -8.42
C SER A 57 -17.62 -18.68 -6.91
N ALA A 58 -18.01 -19.70 -6.15
CA ALA A 58 -17.78 -19.76 -4.71
C ALA A 58 -16.29 -20.00 -4.39
N ASN A 59 -15.62 -20.82 -5.18
CA ASN A 59 -14.21 -21.19 -4.97
C ASN A 59 -13.27 -20.31 -5.78
N ARG A 60 -12.29 -19.67 -5.11
CA ARG A 60 -11.31 -18.77 -5.74
C ARG A 60 -10.34 -19.51 -6.66
N ALA A 61 -9.84 -20.68 -6.23
CA ALA A 61 -8.90 -21.45 -7.03
C ALA A 61 -9.56 -22.00 -8.30
N TRP A 62 -10.81 -22.47 -8.17
CA TRP A 62 -11.61 -22.90 -9.33
C TRP A 62 -11.86 -21.74 -10.30
N TRP A 63 -12.15 -20.56 -9.78
CA TRP A 63 -12.32 -19.37 -10.60
C TRP A 63 -11.04 -19.04 -11.39
N ASP A 64 -9.89 -18.99 -10.70
CA ASP A 64 -8.59 -18.65 -11.32
C ASP A 64 -8.16 -19.73 -12.33
N GLN A 65 -8.39 -21.04 -12.06
CA GLN A 65 -7.79 -22.13 -12.83
C GLN A 65 -8.73 -22.82 -13.83
N VAL A 66 -10.03 -22.58 -13.74
CA VAL A 66 -11.02 -23.22 -14.62
C VAL A 66 -11.92 -22.19 -15.31
N VAL A 67 -12.54 -21.29 -14.55
CA VAL A 67 -13.50 -20.31 -15.10
C VAL A 67 -12.78 -19.31 -15.98
N ILE A 68 -11.70 -18.70 -15.51
CA ILE A 68 -10.93 -17.70 -16.25
C ILE A 68 -10.29 -18.29 -17.52
N PRO A 69 -9.59 -19.42 -17.53
CA PRO A 69 -9.06 -20.00 -18.78
C PRO A 69 -10.10 -20.22 -19.87
N ARG A 70 -11.31 -20.66 -19.48
CA ARG A 70 -12.41 -20.81 -20.45
C ARG A 70 -12.88 -19.47 -20.99
N ALA A 71 -13.01 -18.46 -20.13
CA ALA A 71 -13.39 -17.11 -20.53
C ALA A 71 -12.35 -16.46 -21.45
N LEU A 72 -11.05 -16.58 -21.13
CA LEU A 72 -9.96 -16.09 -21.98
C LEU A 72 -10.02 -16.66 -23.41
N ARG A 73 -10.28 -17.96 -23.54
CA ARG A 73 -10.41 -18.62 -24.85
C ARG A 73 -11.65 -18.14 -25.59
N ARG A 74 -12.78 -18.01 -24.88
CA ARG A 74 -14.06 -17.59 -25.48
C ARG A 74 -14.02 -16.14 -25.98
N GLU A 75 -13.39 -15.26 -25.22
CA GLU A 75 -13.29 -13.82 -25.53
C GLU A 75 -12.08 -13.51 -26.43
N GLY A 76 -11.25 -14.50 -26.81
CA GLY A 76 -10.09 -14.31 -27.70
C GLY A 76 -9.00 -13.42 -27.10
N ILE A 77 -8.72 -13.57 -25.80
CA ILE A 77 -7.80 -12.67 -25.07
C ILE A 77 -6.33 -12.98 -25.39
N ASP A 78 -5.57 -11.97 -25.82
CA ASP A 78 -4.15 -12.05 -26.13
C ASP A 78 -3.28 -11.95 -24.89
N LEU A 79 -3.62 -11.04 -23.95
CA LEU A 79 -2.90 -10.80 -22.72
C LEU A 79 -3.85 -10.77 -21.51
N ILE A 80 -3.51 -11.50 -20.46
CA ILE A 80 -4.20 -11.42 -19.17
C ILE A 80 -3.37 -10.66 -18.16
N PHE A 81 -3.97 -9.63 -17.56
CA PHE A 81 -3.42 -8.88 -16.43
C PHE A 81 -4.15 -9.23 -15.14
N ASN A 82 -3.40 -9.61 -14.10
CA ASN A 82 -3.93 -9.75 -12.76
C ASN A 82 -3.21 -8.81 -11.80
N PRO A 83 -3.88 -7.80 -11.24
CA PRO A 83 -3.30 -6.90 -10.24
C PRO A 83 -3.00 -7.58 -8.88
N LYS A 84 -2.85 -8.89 -8.87
CA LYS A 84 -2.43 -9.75 -7.75
C LYS A 84 -1.60 -10.92 -8.27
N PHE A 85 -0.93 -11.64 -7.37
CA PHE A 85 0.09 -12.66 -7.64
C PHE A 85 -0.43 -14.01 -8.18
N THR A 86 -1.59 -14.08 -8.82
CA THR A 86 -2.09 -15.34 -9.40
C THR A 86 -2.33 -15.22 -10.90
N LEU A 87 -2.10 -16.32 -11.61
CA LEU A 87 -2.44 -16.46 -13.03
C LEU A 87 -3.07 -17.83 -13.29
N PRO A 88 -3.93 -17.96 -14.30
CA PRO A 88 -4.27 -19.26 -14.84
C PRO A 88 -3.01 -19.99 -15.30
N LEU A 89 -2.81 -21.22 -14.85
CA LEU A 89 -1.64 -22.02 -15.22
C LEU A 89 -1.70 -22.55 -16.65
N VAL A 90 -2.92 -22.58 -17.23
CA VAL A 90 -3.17 -23.06 -18.59
C VAL A 90 -3.74 -21.95 -19.46
N GLY A 91 -3.49 -22.04 -20.77
CA GLY A 91 -3.97 -21.09 -21.77
C GLY A 91 -2.84 -20.45 -22.58
N LYS A 92 -3.21 -19.83 -23.72
CA LYS A 92 -2.26 -19.22 -24.67
C LYS A 92 -1.98 -17.74 -24.38
N ALA A 93 -2.91 -17.04 -23.74
CA ALA A 93 -2.79 -15.61 -23.44
C ALA A 93 -1.50 -15.31 -22.67
N LYS A 94 -0.76 -14.28 -23.07
CA LYS A 94 0.43 -13.79 -22.33
C LYS A 94 -0.01 -13.33 -20.93
N GLY A 95 0.75 -13.69 -19.90
CA GLY A 95 0.35 -13.45 -18.50
C GLY A 95 1.18 -12.37 -17.85
N VAL A 96 0.53 -11.32 -17.30
CA VAL A 96 1.15 -10.32 -16.43
C VAL A 96 0.48 -10.35 -15.08
N MET A 97 1.25 -10.44 -14.01
CA MET A 97 0.75 -10.38 -12.64
C MET A 97 1.53 -9.36 -11.82
N VAL A 98 0.95 -8.95 -10.69
CA VAL A 98 1.58 -8.02 -9.76
C VAL A 98 1.90 -8.70 -8.44
N VAL A 99 3.12 -8.51 -7.95
CA VAL A 99 3.54 -8.91 -6.63
C VAL A 99 3.74 -7.66 -5.77
N HIS A 100 3.04 -7.62 -4.63
CA HIS A 100 2.98 -6.44 -3.77
C HIS A 100 4.03 -6.45 -2.65
N GLY A 101 4.76 -7.55 -2.49
CA GLY A 101 5.84 -7.71 -1.51
C GLY A 101 6.47 -9.10 -1.61
N ALA A 102 7.71 -9.23 -1.19
CA ALA A 102 8.47 -10.48 -1.14
C ALA A 102 8.49 -11.12 0.26
N ASP A 103 7.71 -10.62 1.19
CA ASP A 103 7.66 -10.97 2.60
C ASP A 103 7.50 -12.48 2.87
N TRP A 104 6.80 -13.20 1.97
CA TRP A 104 6.68 -14.67 2.01
C TRP A 104 8.01 -15.43 1.91
N PHE A 105 9.04 -14.78 1.37
CA PHE A 105 10.34 -15.39 1.07
C PHE A 105 11.47 -14.79 1.90
N LEU A 106 11.25 -13.63 2.53
CA LEU A 106 12.26 -12.96 3.35
C LEU A 106 12.44 -13.69 4.69
N PRO A 107 13.69 -13.99 5.11
CA PRO A 107 13.98 -14.65 6.38
C PRO A 107 13.38 -13.90 7.57
N GLY A 108 12.72 -14.65 8.47
CA GLY A 108 12.11 -14.12 9.69
C GLY A 108 10.68 -13.61 9.53
N TYR A 109 10.24 -13.27 8.30
CA TYR A 109 8.88 -12.78 8.05
C TYR A 109 7.88 -13.87 7.68
N GLU A 110 8.36 -15.04 7.30
CA GLU A 110 7.52 -16.20 7.00
C GLU A 110 6.63 -16.63 8.18
N ARG A 111 7.03 -16.29 9.42
CA ARG A 111 6.28 -16.61 10.65
C ARG A 111 4.98 -15.79 10.78
N LEU A 112 4.84 -14.72 10.02
CA LEU A 112 3.63 -13.90 9.99
C LEU A 112 2.45 -14.59 9.30
N TYR A 113 2.71 -15.72 8.63
CA TYR A 113 1.71 -16.42 7.81
C TYR A 113 1.41 -17.81 8.35
N ALA A 114 0.15 -18.25 8.20
CA ALA A 114 -0.25 -19.60 8.58
C ALA A 114 0.55 -20.65 7.79
N PRO A 115 0.85 -21.82 8.40
CA PRO A 115 1.66 -22.86 7.76
C PRO A 115 1.13 -23.32 6.40
N LEU A 116 -0.19 -23.41 6.23
CA LEU A 116 -0.83 -23.79 4.97
C LEU A 116 -0.64 -22.70 3.88
N ASP A 117 -0.74 -21.43 4.25
CA ASP A 117 -0.49 -20.32 3.33
C ASP A 117 0.96 -20.29 2.88
N ARG A 118 1.89 -20.54 3.79
CA ARG A 118 3.33 -20.66 3.49
C ARG A 118 3.60 -21.80 2.50
N LEU A 119 3.02 -22.97 2.75
CA LEU A 119 3.16 -24.12 1.84
C LEU A 119 2.57 -23.78 0.47
N TYR A 120 1.36 -23.20 0.44
CA TYR A 120 0.74 -22.75 -0.81
C TYR A 120 1.64 -21.79 -1.59
N MET A 121 2.19 -20.76 -0.93
CA MET A 121 3.06 -19.77 -1.58
C MET A 121 4.37 -20.39 -2.09
N ARG A 122 4.97 -21.31 -1.33
CA ARG A 122 6.18 -22.02 -1.76
C ARG A 122 5.99 -22.89 -2.99
N VAL A 123 4.80 -23.51 -3.12
CA VAL A 123 4.47 -24.37 -4.28
C VAL A 123 3.95 -23.56 -5.46
N MET A 124 3.00 -22.66 -5.22
CA MET A 124 2.28 -21.99 -6.31
C MET A 124 3.02 -20.79 -6.90
N MET A 125 3.77 -20.05 -6.09
CA MET A 125 4.47 -18.87 -6.58
C MET A 125 5.49 -19.20 -7.69
N PRO A 126 6.36 -20.23 -7.57
CA PRO A 126 7.23 -20.64 -8.68
C PRO A 126 6.45 -21.00 -9.96
N LEU A 127 5.28 -21.63 -9.84
CA LEU A 127 4.45 -21.98 -10.99
C LEU A 127 3.85 -20.72 -11.66
N TYR A 128 3.36 -19.78 -10.87
CA TYR A 128 2.86 -18.51 -11.40
C TYR A 128 3.97 -17.70 -12.07
N PHE A 129 5.16 -17.63 -11.48
CA PHE A 129 6.31 -16.97 -12.12
C PHE A 129 6.74 -17.65 -13.42
N ARG A 130 6.76 -18.99 -13.49
CA ARG A 130 7.05 -19.71 -14.75
C ARG A 130 6.03 -19.40 -15.81
N ARG A 131 4.75 -19.34 -15.44
CA ARG A 131 3.62 -19.06 -16.36
C ARG A 131 3.58 -17.61 -16.81
N ALA A 132 4.01 -16.68 -15.99
CA ALA A 132 4.01 -15.25 -16.30
C ALA A 132 4.96 -14.93 -17.45
N SER A 133 4.53 -14.09 -18.39
CA SER A 133 5.37 -13.46 -19.41
C SER A 133 6.18 -12.32 -18.78
N ALA A 134 5.55 -11.56 -17.87
CA ALA A 134 6.22 -10.59 -17.03
C ALA A 134 5.53 -10.51 -15.66
N VAL A 135 6.26 -10.01 -14.66
CA VAL A 135 5.77 -9.78 -13.29
C VAL A 135 6.12 -8.36 -12.86
N ILE A 136 5.10 -7.59 -12.51
CA ILE A 136 5.29 -6.26 -11.95
C ILE A 136 5.55 -6.40 -10.46
N SER A 137 6.65 -5.85 -9.99
CA SER A 137 6.99 -5.73 -8.56
C SER A 137 6.74 -4.31 -8.07
N ALA A 138 6.22 -4.19 -6.86
CA ALA A 138 5.84 -2.90 -6.28
C ALA A 138 7.04 -2.01 -5.91
N SER A 139 8.23 -2.59 -5.72
CA SER A 139 9.45 -1.89 -5.30
C SER A 139 10.72 -2.64 -5.72
N GLU A 140 11.85 -1.92 -5.78
CA GLU A 140 13.16 -2.55 -5.99
C GLU A 140 13.52 -3.47 -4.82
N PHE A 141 13.19 -3.08 -3.59
CA PHE A 141 13.35 -3.94 -2.41
C PHE A 141 12.64 -5.29 -2.58
N SER A 142 11.38 -5.28 -3.03
CA SER A 142 10.64 -6.52 -3.31
C SER A 142 11.21 -7.29 -4.50
N THR A 143 11.65 -6.57 -5.54
CA THR A 143 12.30 -7.17 -6.71
C THR A 143 13.54 -7.95 -6.32
N GLN A 144 14.43 -7.35 -5.53
CA GLN A 144 15.65 -8.02 -5.03
C GLN A 144 15.29 -9.23 -4.17
N GLY A 145 14.33 -9.10 -3.24
CA GLY A 145 13.88 -10.22 -2.43
C GLY A 145 13.38 -11.42 -3.26
N PHE A 146 12.67 -11.18 -4.36
CA PHE A 146 12.27 -12.26 -5.27
C PHE A 146 13.44 -12.82 -6.06
N LEU A 147 14.37 -12.00 -6.54
CA LEU A 147 15.55 -12.46 -7.29
C LEU A 147 16.47 -13.35 -6.44
N GLU A 148 16.62 -13.02 -5.17
CA GLU A 148 17.46 -13.78 -4.24
C GLU A 148 16.83 -15.12 -3.83
N HIS A 149 15.51 -15.14 -3.61
CA HIS A 149 14.85 -16.28 -3.00
C HIS A 149 14.00 -17.13 -3.96
N LEU A 150 13.76 -16.67 -5.19
CA LEU A 150 12.90 -17.37 -6.16
C LEU A 150 13.52 -17.43 -7.56
N ARG A 151 14.22 -18.52 -7.88
CA ARG A 151 14.85 -18.73 -9.21
C ARG A 151 13.91 -18.46 -10.40
N ALA A 152 12.62 -18.78 -10.26
CA ALA A 152 11.64 -18.58 -11.33
C ALA A 152 11.36 -17.11 -11.64
N SER A 153 11.85 -16.16 -10.83
CA SER A 153 11.66 -14.72 -11.01
C SER A 153 12.64 -14.09 -12.03
N GLN A 154 13.76 -14.74 -12.30
CA GLN A 154 14.83 -14.18 -13.13
C GLN A 154 14.33 -13.79 -14.52
N GLY A 155 14.72 -12.59 -14.96
CA GLY A 155 14.38 -12.04 -16.27
C GLY A 155 12.92 -11.57 -16.44
N LYS A 156 12.04 -11.82 -15.46
CA LYS A 156 10.60 -11.52 -15.57
C LYS A 156 10.13 -10.31 -14.79
N LEU A 157 10.87 -9.89 -13.77
CA LEU A 157 10.48 -8.79 -12.90
C LEU A 157 10.69 -7.42 -13.58
N ARG A 158 9.73 -6.54 -13.36
CA ARG A 158 9.78 -5.12 -13.71
C ARG A 158 9.27 -4.35 -12.51
N THR A 159 10.09 -3.49 -11.94
CA THR A 159 9.68 -2.62 -10.85
C THR A 159 8.86 -1.46 -11.40
N ILE A 160 7.62 -1.37 -10.95
CA ILE A 160 6.71 -0.25 -11.25
C ILE A 160 6.08 0.20 -9.95
N HIS A 161 6.50 1.38 -9.48
CA HIS A 161 5.96 1.98 -8.28
C HIS A 161 4.52 2.46 -8.52
N TYR A 162 3.76 2.52 -7.43
CA TYR A 162 2.43 3.11 -7.42
C TYR A 162 2.30 4.09 -6.24
N CYS A 163 1.15 4.71 -6.08
CA CYS A 163 0.93 5.75 -5.08
C CYS A 163 -0.40 5.57 -4.36
N GLY A 164 -0.71 6.49 -3.47
CA GLY A 164 -2.04 6.68 -2.91
C GLY A 164 -3.04 7.25 -3.93
N ASN A 165 -4.26 7.51 -3.47
CA ASN A 165 -5.29 8.11 -4.30
C ASN A 165 -4.94 9.58 -4.63
N ARG A 166 -5.41 10.08 -5.79
CA ARG A 166 -5.25 11.48 -6.25
C ARG A 166 -5.86 12.53 -5.30
N ILE A 167 -6.72 12.14 -4.38
CA ILE A 167 -7.29 13.04 -3.39
C ILE A 167 -6.25 13.57 -2.40
N PHE A 168 -5.13 12.84 -2.22
CA PHE A 168 -4.05 13.26 -1.34
C PHE A 168 -3.25 14.40 -1.97
N ARG A 169 -3.39 15.58 -1.38
CA ARG A 169 -2.80 16.83 -1.83
C ARG A 169 -2.73 17.83 -0.68
N PRO A 170 -1.95 18.91 -0.81
CA PRO A 170 -2.06 20.02 0.11
C PRO A 170 -3.48 20.59 0.10
N ILE A 171 -3.98 20.95 1.27
CA ILE A 171 -5.28 21.60 1.47
C ILE A 171 -5.00 23.02 1.98
N ASP A 172 -5.33 24.02 1.16
CA ASP A 172 -5.12 25.43 1.51
C ASP A 172 -6.31 25.99 2.30
N ASP A 173 -7.50 25.39 2.16
CA ASP A 173 -8.69 25.76 2.95
C ASP A 173 -8.62 25.18 4.36
N GLY A 174 -8.22 26.03 5.32
CA GLY A 174 -8.19 25.67 6.75
C GLY A 174 -9.57 25.24 7.28
N GLY A 175 -10.66 25.75 6.75
CA GLY A 175 -12.02 25.40 7.14
C GLY A 175 -12.38 23.94 6.77
N GLU A 176 -11.88 23.43 5.64
CA GLU A 176 -12.02 22.02 5.26
C GLU A 176 -11.33 21.11 6.29
N VAL A 177 -10.10 21.44 6.66
CA VAL A 177 -9.32 20.69 7.65
C VAL A 177 -10.01 20.72 9.02
N GLU A 178 -10.41 21.90 9.50
CA GLU A 178 -11.07 22.05 10.80
C GLU A 178 -12.40 21.28 10.88
N ARG A 179 -13.20 21.30 9.81
CA ARG A 179 -14.45 20.53 9.74
C ARG A 179 -14.21 19.03 9.89
N VAL A 180 -13.19 18.50 9.20
CA VAL A 180 -12.84 17.07 9.32
C VAL A 180 -12.31 16.74 10.69
N LEU A 181 -11.43 17.57 11.28
CA LEU A 181 -10.94 17.35 12.64
C LEU A 181 -12.09 17.36 13.65
N ALA A 182 -13.05 18.28 13.52
CA ALA A 182 -14.23 18.35 14.38
C ALA A 182 -15.11 17.10 14.24
N LYS A 183 -15.30 16.57 13.00
CA LYS A 183 -16.04 15.32 12.73
C LYS A 183 -15.51 14.13 13.54
N TYR A 184 -14.19 14.06 13.70
CA TYR A 184 -13.51 12.97 14.43
C TYR A 184 -13.10 13.36 15.86
N GLY A 185 -13.49 14.54 16.35
CA GLY A 185 -13.15 15.00 17.69
C GLY A 185 -11.65 15.24 17.90
N LEU A 186 -10.88 15.48 16.84
CA LEU A 186 -9.44 15.66 16.86
C LEU A 186 -9.05 17.13 17.12
N ARG A 187 -7.95 17.34 17.83
CA ARG A 187 -7.39 18.66 18.11
C ARG A 187 -5.89 18.67 17.90
N LYS A 188 -5.36 19.73 17.32
CA LYS A 188 -3.91 19.97 17.23
C LYS A 188 -3.32 20.34 18.60
N PRO A 189 -2.02 20.07 18.86
CA PRO A 189 -1.10 19.36 17.96
C PRO A 189 -1.22 17.83 18.11
N PHE A 190 -0.97 17.07 17.03
CA PHE A 190 -0.99 15.63 17.10
C PHE A 190 0.00 14.94 16.14
N LEU A 191 0.43 13.74 16.54
CA LEU A 191 1.11 12.76 15.70
C LEU A 191 0.06 11.83 15.09
N LEU A 192 0.26 11.41 13.86
CA LEU A 192 -0.65 10.50 13.15
C LEU A 192 0.05 9.18 12.81
N THR A 193 -0.62 8.05 12.99
CA THR A 193 -0.30 6.81 12.30
C THR A 193 -1.55 6.19 11.70
N ALA A 194 -1.46 5.72 10.46
CA ALA A 194 -2.54 5.02 9.75
C ALA A 194 -2.12 3.58 9.48
N ILE A 195 -2.57 2.67 10.33
CA ILE A 195 -2.22 1.24 10.30
C ILE A 195 -3.47 0.39 10.54
N HIS A 196 -3.45 -0.87 10.09
CA HIS A 196 -4.42 -1.85 10.57
C HIS A 196 -3.83 -2.60 11.75
N TYR A 197 -4.68 -3.14 12.62
CA TYR A 197 -4.21 -4.06 13.64
C TYR A 197 -3.44 -5.22 12.99
N ASP A 198 -2.28 -5.51 13.57
CA ASP A 198 -1.36 -6.55 13.09
C ASP A 198 -0.49 -7.00 14.27
N SER A 199 -0.24 -8.29 14.37
CA SER A 199 0.46 -8.91 15.50
C SER A 199 1.97 -8.62 15.57
N GLY A 200 2.51 -7.71 14.77
CA GLY A 200 3.93 -7.36 14.87
C GLY A 200 4.52 -6.56 13.71
N ARG A 201 4.08 -6.76 12.49
CA ARG A 201 4.65 -6.11 11.29
C ARG A 201 4.49 -4.58 11.32
N LYS A 202 3.33 -4.10 11.77
CA LYS A 202 3.04 -2.67 11.87
C LYS A 202 3.74 -1.98 13.04
N ASN A 203 4.36 -2.74 13.94
CA ASN A 203 5.27 -2.25 14.99
C ASN A 203 4.65 -1.26 16.00
N PHE A 204 3.34 -1.32 16.23
CA PHE A 204 2.68 -0.37 17.11
C PHE A 204 3.20 -0.42 18.55
N ALA A 205 3.63 -1.57 19.06
CA ALA A 205 4.18 -1.71 20.39
C ALA A 205 5.44 -0.82 20.62
N ASN A 206 6.36 -0.79 19.62
CA ASN A 206 7.53 0.10 19.72
C ASN A 206 7.15 1.57 19.47
N MET A 207 6.16 1.86 18.63
CA MET A 207 5.64 3.24 18.50
C MET A 207 5.07 3.76 19.83
N ALA A 208 4.30 2.94 20.55
CA ALA A 208 3.73 3.31 21.85
C ALA A 208 4.81 3.54 22.90
N LYS A 209 5.84 2.66 22.99
CA LYS A 209 7.00 2.86 23.87
C LYS A 209 7.75 4.14 23.52
N ALA A 210 8.02 4.39 22.26
CA ALA A 210 8.70 5.58 21.78
C ALA A 210 7.91 6.85 22.08
N TYR A 211 6.60 6.80 21.89
CA TYR A 211 5.72 7.92 22.23
C TYR A 211 5.74 8.21 23.74
N ALA A 212 5.71 7.17 24.60
CA ALA A 212 5.85 7.35 26.04
C ALA A 212 7.19 8.00 26.43
N ILE A 213 8.30 7.63 25.76
CA ILE A 213 9.60 8.27 25.94
C ILE A 213 9.54 9.73 25.50
N ALA A 214 9.00 10.03 24.33
CA ALA A 214 8.88 11.38 23.80
C ALA A 214 8.00 12.26 24.70
N ARG A 215 6.91 11.72 25.26
CA ARG A 215 6.08 12.41 26.27
C ARG A 215 6.90 12.81 27.52
N ARG A 216 7.73 11.90 28.05
CA ARG A 216 8.64 12.20 29.15
C ARG A 216 9.69 13.27 28.80
N ARG A 217 10.06 13.38 27.51
CA ARG A 217 10.95 14.44 27.00
C ARG A 217 10.23 15.76 26.71
N GLY A 218 8.94 15.87 27.02
CA GLY A 218 8.18 17.12 27.02
C GLY A 218 7.33 17.41 25.78
N ILE A 219 7.14 16.48 24.85
CA ILE A 219 6.17 16.70 23.75
C ILE A 219 4.75 16.75 24.34
N SER A 220 3.90 17.63 23.79
CA SER A 220 2.49 17.79 24.21
C SER A 220 1.48 17.19 23.21
N HIS A 221 1.95 16.66 22.10
CA HIS A 221 1.13 16.14 21.01
C HIS A 221 0.33 14.91 21.43
N THR A 222 -0.92 14.83 21.03
CA THR A 222 -1.72 13.60 21.08
C THR A 222 -1.26 12.61 20.01
N PHE A 223 -1.33 11.31 20.28
CA PHE A 223 -1.01 10.30 19.28
C PHE A 223 -2.31 9.71 18.72
N VAL A 224 -2.63 10.07 17.49
CA VAL A 224 -3.82 9.61 16.76
C VAL A 224 -3.50 8.36 15.95
N VAL A 225 -4.24 7.28 16.20
CA VAL A 225 -4.06 5.97 15.59
C VAL A 225 -5.31 5.61 14.78
N CYS A 226 -5.17 5.56 13.46
CA CYS A 226 -6.28 5.26 12.54
C CYS A 226 -6.12 3.87 11.91
N GLY A 227 -7.24 3.22 11.62
CA GLY A 227 -7.28 1.99 10.87
C GLY A 227 -8.21 0.94 11.45
N ARG A 228 -8.30 -0.21 10.79
CA ARG A 228 -9.20 -1.27 11.25
C ARG A 228 -8.66 -1.98 12.48
N GLU A 229 -9.53 -2.22 13.44
CA GLU A 229 -9.27 -2.99 14.66
C GLU A 229 -8.10 -2.42 15.51
N VAL A 230 -7.74 -1.14 15.33
CA VAL A 230 -6.64 -0.53 16.09
C VAL A 230 -6.95 -0.41 17.59
N GLU A 231 -8.23 -0.43 17.95
CA GLU A 231 -8.70 -0.43 19.34
C GLU A 231 -8.20 -1.65 20.12
N ARG A 232 -7.87 -2.74 19.44
CA ARG A 232 -7.29 -3.94 20.07
C ARG A 232 -5.94 -3.64 20.73
N TYR A 233 -5.16 -2.70 20.20
CA TYR A 233 -3.91 -2.29 20.84
C TYR A 233 -4.11 -1.68 22.23
N ALA A 234 -5.27 -1.04 22.47
CA ALA A 234 -5.59 -0.48 23.78
C ALA A 234 -5.77 -1.57 24.85
N THR A 235 -6.21 -2.76 24.47
CA THR A 235 -6.40 -3.90 25.38
C THR A 235 -5.18 -4.82 25.48
N GLU A 236 -4.34 -4.83 24.45
CA GLU A 236 -3.17 -5.72 24.39
C GLU A 236 -1.88 -5.10 24.92
N LEU A 237 -1.80 -3.75 24.94
CA LEU A 237 -0.62 -3.04 25.41
C LEU A 237 -0.88 -2.34 26.75
N PRO A 238 0.13 -2.28 27.64
CA PRO A 238 0.00 -1.67 28.96
C PRO A 238 0.13 -0.13 28.89
N LEU A 239 -0.75 0.53 28.11
CA LEU A 239 -0.68 1.98 27.85
C LEU A 239 -0.81 2.80 29.14
N ARG A 240 -1.57 2.31 30.14
CA ARG A 240 -1.70 2.93 31.46
C ARG A 240 -0.40 2.88 32.24
N GLU A 241 0.30 1.74 32.22
CA GLU A 241 1.60 1.58 32.89
C GLU A 241 2.67 2.45 32.20
N MET A 242 2.55 2.63 30.88
CA MET A 242 3.39 3.55 30.11
C MET A 242 3.06 5.02 30.36
N GLY A 243 1.94 5.34 31.03
CA GLY A 243 1.49 6.71 31.32
C GLY A 243 0.94 7.48 30.12
N ILE A 244 0.50 6.78 29.07
CA ILE A 244 0.05 7.39 27.81
C ILE A 244 -1.41 7.05 27.43
N GLU A 245 -2.15 6.32 28.25
CA GLU A 245 -3.51 5.87 27.96
C GLU A 245 -4.45 7.01 27.52
N LYS A 246 -4.31 8.19 28.14
CA LYS A 246 -5.16 9.38 27.86
C LYS A 246 -4.68 10.19 26.66
N ASP A 247 -3.45 9.96 26.22
CA ASP A 247 -2.78 10.73 25.17
C ASP A 247 -2.79 9.99 23.81
N VAL A 248 -3.20 8.71 23.78
CA VAL A 248 -3.36 7.91 22.56
C VAL A 248 -4.84 7.83 22.21
N LEU A 249 -5.20 8.31 21.02
CA LEU A 249 -6.57 8.26 20.51
C LEU A 249 -6.71 7.24 19.38
N PHE A 250 -7.44 6.17 19.64
CA PHE A 250 -7.79 5.15 18.64
C PHE A 250 -9.06 5.57 17.90
N GLN A 251 -8.92 6.05 16.67
CA GLN A 251 -10.02 6.57 15.87
C GLN A 251 -10.74 5.49 15.03
N GLY A 252 -10.20 4.26 15.03
CA GLY A 252 -10.76 3.24 14.15
C GLY A 252 -10.64 3.60 12.67
N TRP A 253 -11.66 3.24 11.90
CA TRP A 253 -11.70 3.51 10.47
C TRP A 253 -12.02 4.99 10.19
N ILE A 254 -11.17 5.63 9.39
CA ILE A 254 -11.40 6.97 8.82
C ILE A 254 -11.78 6.80 7.36
N GLU A 255 -12.77 7.55 6.90
CA GLU A 255 -13.15 7.54 5.47
C GLU A 255 -12.00 8.07 4.61
N GLN A 256 -11.83 7.46 3.44
CA GLN A 256 -10.68 7.77 2.59
C GLN A 256 -10.64 9.25 2.16
N GLU A 257 -11.82 9.83 1.97
CA GLU A 257 -11.99 11.23 1.58
C GLU A 257 -11.56 12.23 2.68
N ASP A 258 -11.59 11.81 3.94
CA ASP A 258 -11.20 12.63 5.09
C ASP A 258 -9.70 12.50 5.45
N MET A 259 -9.06 11.41 5.02
CA MET A 259 -7.63 11.17 5.33
C MET A 259 -6.68 12.29 4.89
N PRO A 260 -6.86 12.95 3.72
CA PRO A 260 -6.02 14.09 3.34
C PRO A 260 -6.01 15.21 4.40
N ALA A 261 -7.16 15.52 5.00
CA ALA A 261 -7.24 16.56 6.04
C ALA A 261 -6.43 16.18 7.29
N LEU A 262 -6.44 14.90 7.70
CA LEU A 262 -5.63 14.43 8.81
C LEU A 262 -4.13 14.55 8.52
N PHE A 263 -3.68 14.14 7.33
CA PHE A 263 -2.27 14.31 6.94
C PHE A 263 -1.84 15.78 6.86
N ASN A 264 -2.71 16.67 6.35
CA ASN A 264 -2.44 18.11 6.31
C ASN A 264 -2.41 18.75 7.70
N ALA A 265 -3.13 18.19 8.67
CA ALA A 265 -3.23 18.69 10.02
C ALA A 265 -2.14 18.16 10.98
N ALA A 266 -1.64 16.96 10.73
CA ALA A 266 -0.66 16.30 11.59
C ALA A 266 0.71 17.00 11.53
N ASP A 267 1.34 17.17 12.69
CA ASP A 267 2.71 17.69 12.77
C ASP A 267 3.75 16.65 12.37
N LEU A 268 3.37 15.36 12.44
CA LEU A 268 4.22 14.23 12.11
C LEU A 268 3.38 13.00 11.77
N TYR A 269 3.73 12.33 10.66
CA TYR A 269 3.29 10.97 10.37
C TYR A 269 4.33 9.96 10.85
N LEU A 270 3.97 9.15 11.84
CA LEU A 270 4.84 8.16 12.47
C LEU A 270 4.58 6.78 11.85
N TYR A 271 5.56 6.24 11.09
CA TYR A 271 5.38 4.99 10.36
C TYR A 271 6.63 4.09 10.36
N PRO A 272 7.26 3.79 11.53
CA PRO A 272 8.42 2.90 11.63
C PRO A 272 7.97 1.42 11.64
N THR A 273 7.27 1.00 10.58
CA THR A 273 6.85 -0.40 10.39
C THR A 273 8.05 -1.26 10.02
N ARG A 274 8.01 -2.56 10.35
CA ARG A 274 9.13 -3.48 10.12
C ARG A 274 9.29 -3.86 8.66
N LEU A 275 8.17 -4.02 7.97
CA LEU A 275 8.17 -4.49 6.58
C LEU A 275 6.94 -4.00 5.82
N GLU A 276 7.19 -3.54 4.59
CA GLU A 276 6.17 -3.25 3.59
C GLU A 276 6.65 -3.73 2.21
N GLY A 277 5.71 -4.03 1.33
CA GLY A 277 6.03 -4.26 -0.08
C GLY A 277 6.25 -2.95 -0.84
N PHE A 278 5.30 -2.03 -0.71
CA PHE A 278 5.42 -0.60 -1.03
C PHE A 278 4.47 0.19 -0.11
N PRO A 279 4.99 1.18 0.63
CA PRO A 279 4.24 1.85 1.68
C PRO A 279 3.36 2.97 1.12
N ILE A 280 2.19 2.64 0.58
CA ILE A 280 1.21 3.62 0.07
C ILE A 280 0.98 4.77 1.07
N PRO A 281 0.81 4.53 2.39
CA PRO A 281 0.59 5.63 3.32
C PRO A 281 1.73 6.65 3.39
N ILE A 282 2.98 6.25 3.10
CA ILE A 282 4.09 7.21 2.96
C ILE A 282 3.86 8.11 1.76
N THR A 283 3.49 7.56 0.60
CA THR A 283 3.24 8.39 -0.60
C THR A 283 2.05 9.33 -0.41
N GLU A 284 1.05 8.94 0.38
CA GLU A 284 -0.10 9.76 0.76
C GLU A 284 0.32 10.91 1.68
N ALA A 285 1.14 10.63 2.71
CA ALA A 285 1.70 11.63 3.59
C ALA A 285 2.60 12.63 2.84
N LEU A 286 3.48 12.15 1.95
CA LEU A 286 4.31 13.00 1.08
C LEU A 286 3.47 13.93 0.21
N ALA A 287 2.41 13.41 -0.41
CA ALA A 287 1.51 14.18 -1.27
C ALA A 287 0.75 15.28 -0.53
N CYS A 288 0.48 15.09 0.77
CA CYS A 288 -0.10 16.09 1.65
C CYS A 288 0.96 17.03 2.28
N GLY A 289 2.25 16.74 2.09
CA GLY A 289 3.34 17.48 2.72
C GLY A 289 3.42 17.26 4.23
N CYS A 290 2.98 16.11 4.75
CA CYS A 290 3.12 15.73 6.14
C CYS A 290 4.56 15.30 6.43
N PRO A 291 5.27 15.84 7.44
CA PRO A 291 6.59 15.36 7.85
C PRO A 291 6.53 13.89 8.31
N ILE A 292 7.56 13.09 7.98
CA ILE A 292 7.53 11.65 8.21
C ILE A 292 8.70 11.20 9.09
N VAL A 293 8.43 10.32 10.06
CA VAL A 293 9.42 9.47 10.72
C VAL A 293 9.11 8.01 10.33
N THR A 294 10.08 7.33 9.74
CA THR A 294 9.92 5.95 9.23
C THR A 294 11.19 5.11 9.41
N SER A 295 11.12 3.82 9.08
CA SER A 295 12.23 2.89 9.26
C SER A 295 13.39 3.17 8.30
N LYS A 296 14.64 2.99 8.78
CA LYS A 296 15.89 3.22 8.02
C LYS A 296 16.20 2.15 6.96
N GLY A 297 15.51 1.00 6.98
CA GLY A 297 15.77 -0.12 6.08
C GLY A 297 14.59 -0.49 5.21
N GLY A 298 14.75 -1.56 4.42
CA GLY A 298 13.68 -2.07 3.57
C GLY A 298 13.28 -1.11 2.44
N VAL A 299 12.00 -1.03 2.18
CA VAL A 299 11.42 -0.20 1.11
C VAL A 299 11.28 1.29 1.47
N PHE A 300 11.46 1.66 2.74
CA PHE A 300 11.14 3.02 3.21
C PHE A 300 12.03 4.11 2.62
N PRO A 301 13.37 3.93 2.51
CA PRO A 301 14.22 4.88 1.79
C PRO A 301 13.88 4.99 0.30
N GLU A 302 13.47 3.88 -0.33
CA GLU A 302 13.02 3.88 -1.72
C GLU A 302 11.76 4.73 -1.91
N ALA A 303 10.83 4.69 -0.96
CA ALA A 303 9.60 5.48 -1.02
C ALA A 303 9.83 6.96 -0.64
N ALA A 304 10.44 7.23 0.51
CA ALA A 304 10.50 8.58 1.07
C ALA A 304 11.75 9.39 0.63
N GLY A 305 12.85 8.74 0.18
CA GLY A 305 14.08 9.44 -0.20
C GLY A 305 14.61 10.32 0.93
N GLU A 306 14.89 11.59 0.65
CA GLU A 306 15.34 12.57 1.64
C GLU A 306 14.19 13.30 2.38
N ALA A 307 12.95 12.87 2.18
CA ALA A 307 11.76 13.54 2.72
C ALA A 307 11.29 12.96 4.07
N ALA A 308 12.12 12.16 4.74
CA ALA A 308 11.78 11.57 6.04
C ALA A 308 12.98 11.57 6.99
N VAL A 309 12.69 11.50 8.29
CA VAL A 309 13.65 11.13 9.33
C VAL A 309 13.60 9.61 9.47
N TYR A 310 14.77 8.98 9.39
CA TYR A 310 14.91 7.53 9.44
C TYR A 310 15.35 7.06 10.82
N VAL A 311 14.71 6.00 11.30
CA VAL A 311 14.94 5.44 12.64
C VAL A 311 15.04 3.92 12.59
N ASP A 312 15.65 3.31 13.59
CA ASP A 312 15.60 1.88 13.81
C ASP A 312 14.22 1.47 14.34
N PRO A 313 13.43 0.67 13.61
CA PRO A 313 12.10 0.25 14.06
C PRO A 313 12.15 -0.64 15.31
N GLU A 314 13.29 -1.26 15.63
CA GLU A 314 13.45 -2.10 16.82
C GLU A 314 13.92 -1.33 18.06
N ASP A 315 14.32 -0.06 17.91
CA ASP A 315 14.77 0.79 18.99
C ASP A 315 13.76 1.91 19.31
N PRO A 316 12.95 1.77 20.39
CA PRO A 316 12.04 2.82 20.83
C PRO A 316 12.70 4.14 21.19
N GLU A 317 13.97 4.15 21.63
CA GLU A 317 14.72 5.37 21.95
C GLU A 317 15.09 6.14 20.68
N ASP A 318 15.50 5.44 19.61
CA ASP A 318 15.77 6.04 18.31
C ASP A 318 14.48 6.59 17.67
N ILE A 319 13.38 5.84 17.73
CA ILE A 319 12.06 6.32 17.28
C ILE A 319 11.65 7.58 18.06
N ALA A 320 11.81 7.60 19.39
CA ALA A 320 11.47 8.76 20.23
C ALA A 320 12.34 9.98 19.89
N SER A 321 13.61 9.75 19.60
CA SER A 321 14.54 10.81 19.18
C SER A 321 14.12 11.39 17.82
N GLY A 322 13.71 10.55 16.88
CA GLY A 322 13.12 10.97 15.61
C GLY A 322 11.85 11.82 15.80
N ILE A 323 10.93 11.38 16.68
CA ILE A 323 9.72 12.14 17.02
C ILE A 323 10.10 13.53 17.58
N CYS A 324 10.93 13.58 18.63
CA CYS A 324 11.32 14.83 19.28
C CYS A 324 12.03 15.79 18.31
N ARG A 325 12.91 15.26 17.45
CA ARG A 325 13.61 16.04 16.44
C ARG A 325 12.66 16.74 15.47
N VAL A 326 11.69 16.01 14.91
CA VAL A 326 10.74 16.58 13.95
C VAL A 326 9.77 17.55 14.65
N VAL A 327 9.24 17.17 15.82
CA VAL A 327 8.29 18.00 16.56
C VAL A 327 8.94 19.28 17.08
N GLY A 328 10.18 19.21 17.56
CA GLY A 328 10.91 20.34 18.15
C GLY A 328 11.50 21.33 17.14
N ASP A 329 11.67 20.92 15.88
CA ASP A 329 12.35 21.72 14.86
C ASP A 329 11.40 22.12 13.72
N ARG A 330 10.96 23.39 13.74
CA ARG A 330 10.05 23.95 12.73
C ARG A 330 10.70 24.06 11.34
N GLU A 331 11.99 24.34 11.27
CA GLU A 331 12.72 24.47 10.01
C GLU A 331 12.86 23.11 9.34
N LEU A 332 13.20 22.09 10.13
CA LEU A 332 13.24 20.70 9.65
C LEU A 332 11.87 20.27 9.12
N ARG A 333 10.77 20.56 9.84
CA ARG A 333 9.41 20.24 9.33
C ARG A 333 9.14 20.91 7.99
N GLY A 334 9.51 22.20 7.84
CA GLY A 334 9.39 22.92 6.58
C GLY A 334 10.16 22.29 5.45
N THR A 335 11.40 21.88 5.72
CA THR A 335 12.27 21.18 4.76
C THR A 335 11.68 19.82 4.37
N LEU A 336 11.25 19.01 5.34
CA LEU A 336 10.64 17.70 5.08
C LEU A 336 9.34 17.84 4.27
N ARG A 337 8.51 18.84 4.58
CA ARG A 337 7.30 19.14 3.80
C ARG A 337 7.63 19.44 2.35
N GLN A 338 8.57 20.34 2.08
CA GLN A 338 8.95 20.71 0.72
C GLN A 338 9.52 19.51 -0.06
N ARG A 339 10.46 18.76 0.54
CA ARG A 339 11.02 17.54 -0.05
C ARG A 339 9.95 16.49 -0.29
N GLY A 340 9.00 16.37 0.63
CA GLY A 340 7.87 15.42 0.51
C GLY A 340 6.99 15.71 -0.69
N LEU A 341 6.58 16.94 -0.87
CA LEU A 341 5.77 17.38 -2.01
C LEU A 341 6.49 17.16 -3.34
N GLU A 342 7.81 17.42 -3.39
CA GLU A 342 8.60 17.15 -4.58
C GLU A 342 8.72 15.65 -4.84
N ARG A 343 9.01 14.85 -3.80
CA ARG A 343 9.13 13.39 -3.91
C ARG A 343 7.83 12.74 -4.39
N ALA A 344 6.67 13.21 -3.93
CA ALA A 344 5.36 12.71 -4.30
C ALA A 344 5.12 12.76 -5.82
N LYS A 345 5.67 13.75 -6.54
CA LYS A 345 5.57 13.87 -8.01
C LYS A 345 6.19 12.69 -8.76
N SER A 346 7.08 11.92 -8.12
CA SER A 346 7.66 10.71 -8.70
C SER A 346 6.69 9.53 -8.72
N PHE A 347 5.61 9.58 -7.93
CA PHE A 347 4.65 8.51 -7.73
C PHE A 347 3.27 8.97 -8.17
N THR A 348 2.90 8.65 -9.40
CA THR A 348 1.58 8.96 -9.94
C THR A 348 0.95 7.73 -10.59
N TRP A 349 -0.38 7.68 -10.60
CA TRP A 349 -1.10 6.59 -11.27
C TRP A 349 -0.92 6.62 -12.78
N GLU A 350 -0.80 7.82 -13.37
CA GLU A 350 -0.52 8.02 -14.79
C GLU A 350 0.80 7.38 -15.19
N LYS A 351 1.87 7.63 -14.42
CA LYS A 351 3.19 7.05 -14.65
C LYS A 351 3.16 5.52 -14.46
N CYS A 352 2.48 5.06 -13.41
CA CYS A 352 2.30 3.62 -13.15
C CYS A 352 1.58 2.95 -14.33
N ALA A 353 0.49 3.54 -14.82
CA ALA A 353 -0.28 3.00 -15.93
C ALA A 353 0.48 3.08 -17.26
N ALA A 354 1.18 4.17 -17.54
CA ALA A 354 1.99 4.31 -18.76
C ALA A 354 3.09 3.25 -18.83
N LEU A 355 3.82 3.01 -17.74
CA LEU A 355 4.84 1.95 -17.66
C LEU A 355 4.23 0.55 -17.77
N THR A 356 3.04 0.36 -17.21
CA THR A 356 2.31 -0.92 -17.31
C THR A 356 1.84 -1.17 -18.74
N LEU A 357 1.31 -0.15 -19.42
CA LEU A 357 0.88 -0.22 -20.81
C LEU A 357 2.06 -0.52 -21.74
N ALA A 358 3.17 0.21 -21.61
CA ALA A 358 4.39 -0.04 -22.37
C ALA A 358 4.91 -1.47 -22.18
N LEU A 359 4.78 -2.04 -20.97
CA LEU A 359 5.09 -3.45 -20.74
C LEU A 359 4.14 -4.38 -21.53
N PHE A 360 2.82 -4.11 -21.55
CA PHE A 360 1.85 -4.90 -22.32
C PHE A 360 2.18 -4.88 -23.80
N GLU A 361 2.42 -3.71 -24.37
CA GLU A 361 2.79 -3.52 -25.77
C GLU A 361 4.07 -4.29 -26.14
N SER A 362 5.11 -4.18 -25.31
CA SER A 362 6.37 -4.91 -25.52
C SER A 362 6.18 -6.43 -25.53
N LEU A 363 5.20 -6.94 -24.80
CA LEU A 363 4.88 -8.36 -24.81
C LEU A 363 4.04 -8.75 -26.03
N LEU A 364 3.15 -7.89 -26.52
CA LEU A 364 2.26 -8.21 -27.65
C LEU A 364 2.98 -8.13 -29.01
N THR A 365 4.03 -7.33 -29.12
CA THR A 365 4.86 -7.21 -30.34
C THR A 365 5.88 -8.34 -30.52
N LEU A 366 6.13 -9.16 -29.50
CA LEU A 366 6.97 -10.37 -29.51
C LEU A 366 6.12 -11.63 -29.75
#